data_ea1b224e57d5c652ea992fc2ea67bdbd
#
_entry.id   ea1b224e57d5c652ea992fc2ea67bdbd
#
_cell.length_a   1.000
_cell.length_b   1.000
_cell.length_c   1.000
_cell.angle_alpha   90.00
_cell.angle_beta   90.00
_cell.angle_gamma   90.00
#
_symmetry.space_group_name_H-M   'P 1'
#
loop_
_entity.id
_entity.type
_entity.pdbx_description
1 polymer ?
#
loop_
_entity_poly.entity_id
_entity_poly.type
_entity_poly.pdbx_seq_one_letter_code
_entity_poly.pdbx_strand_id
1 'polypeptide(L)'
;MSRFLLGVVLLAALTVPAACGYSTKGNLPSHIKTVAVPTFKNSTHEPAVESTVTAAVVNAFTTSGKLRVVPVGQADSILEGEVVSYDVQSISVDRRINIRQYRLTVTLNIEFRDVKQGEMLFRQSGLQEIADFNVPFEVSATISREEGAVRQAAQDIGREVVNLVVDRF
;
A
#
# COMPACT_ATOMS: atom_id res chain seq x y z
N MET A 1 37.80 -55.16 -10.25
CA MET A 1 37.16 -54.05 -11.02
C MET A 1 35.67 -53.90 -10.72
N SER A 2 34.95 -54.95 -10.43
CA SER A 2 33.47 -54.91 -10.14
C SER A 2 33.10 -54.15 -8.86
N ARG A 3 33.90 -54.21 -7.81
CA ARG A 3 33.57 -53.57 -6.50
C ARG A 3 33.81 -52.05 -6.47
N PHE A 4 34.64 -51.54 -7.37
CA PHE A 4 34.86 -50.08 -7.52
C PHE A 4 33.74 -49.40 -8.30
N LEU A 5 33.15 -50.06 -9.26
CA LEU A 5 32.02 -49.57 -10.03
C LEU A 5 30.74 -49.45 -9.16
N LEU A 6 30.55 -50.39 -8.22
CA LEU A 6 29.39 -50.32 -7.30
C LEU A 6 29.48 -49.13 -6.34
N GLY A 7 30.68 -48.77 -5.88
CA GLY A 7 30.90 -47.63 -5.00
C GLY A 7 30.64 -46.26 -5.67
N VAL A 8 30.98 -46.14 -6.96
CA VAL A 8 30.79 -44.91 -7.73
C VAL A 8 29.31 -44.68 -8.05
N VAL A 9 28.56 -45.77 -8.34
CA VAL A 9 27.09 -45.67 -8.59
C VAL A 9 26.32 -45.32 -7.33
N LEU A 10 26.75 -45.78 -6.14
CA LEU A 10 26.12 -45.49 -4.89
C LEU A 10 26.36 -44.02 -4.44
N LEU A 11 27.53 -43.44 -4.80
CA LEU A 11 27.84 -42.04 -4.47
C LEU A 11 27.14 -41.03 -5.37
N ALA A 12 26.81 -41.43 -6.60
CA ALA A 12 26.07 -40.56 -7.56
C ALA A 12 24.55 -40.44 -7.25
N ALA A 13 24.00 -41.35 -6.43
CA ALA A 13 22.56 -41.33 -6.07
C ALA A 13 22.25 -40.37 -4.92
N LEU A 14 23.22 -39.72 -4.27
CA LEU A 14 23.00 -38.81 -3.12
C LEU A 14 22.91 -37.34 -3.49
N THR A 15 23.01 -36.95 -4.76
CA THR A 15 22.87 -35.56 -5.19
C THR A 15 21.49 -35.31 -5.84
N VAL A 16 20.42 -35.57 -5.12
CA VAL A 16 19.11 -34.99 -5.47
C VAL A 16 19.09 -33.57 -4.91
N PRO A 17 19.23 -32.50 -5.75
CA PRO A 17 18.98 -31.17 -5.26
C PRO A 17 17.50 -31.09 -4.86
N ALA A 18 17.26 -30.99 -3.57
CA ALA A 18 15.96 -30.56 -3.06
C ALA A 18 15.72 -29.14 -3.61
N ALA A 19 15.20 -29.06 -4.82
CA ALA A 19 14.63 -27.84 -5.37
C ALA A 19 13.39 -27.51 -4.52
N CYS A 20 13.62 -26.96 -3.33
CA CYS A 20 12.60 -26.22 -2.61
C CYS A 20 12.27 -25.00 -3.46
N GLY A 21 11.33 -25.16 -4.39
CA GLY A 21 10.66 -24.07 -5.07
C GLY A 21 9.92 -23.25 -4.03
N TYR A 22 10.59 -22.28 -3.41
CA TYR A 22 9.97 -21.27 -2.60
C TYR A 22 9.26 -20.31 -3.56
N SER A 23 8.02 -20.66 -3.94
CA SER A 23 7.11 -19.77 -4.63
C SER A 23 6.60 -18.75 -3.61
N THR A 24 7.29 -17.63 -3.47
CA THR A 24 6.87 -16.49 -2.66
C THR A 24 5.83 -15.61 -3.37
N LYS A 25 5.27 -16.07 -4.48
CA LYS A 25 4.12 -15.44 -5.10
C LYS A 25 2.86 -16.04 -4.50
N GLY A 26 2.44 -15.48 -3.36
CA GLY A 26 1.09 -15.68 -2.89
C GLY A 26 0.14 -15.17 -3.98
N ASN A 27 -0.71 -16.03 -4.54
CA ASN A 27 -1.76 -15.61 -5.42
C ASN A 27 -2.97 -15.25 -4.56
N LEU A 28 -3.53 -14.05 -4.77
CA LEU A 28 -4.82 -13.70 -4.22
C LEU A 28 -5.81 -14.85 -4.46
N PRO A 29 -6.60 -15.30 -3.45
CA PRO A 29 -7.52 -16.39 -3.61
C PRO A 29 -8.37 -16.23 -4.89
N SER A 30 -8.45 -17.29 -5.70
CA SER A 30 -9.02 -17.21 -7.06
C SER A 30 -10.49 -16.77 -7.11
N HIS A 31 -11.21 -16.86 -6.00
CA HIS A 31 -12.59 -16.40 -5.86
C HIS A 31 -12.72 -14.90 -5.61
N ILE A 32 -11.65 -14.21 -5.22
CA ILE A 32 -11.65 -12.76 -4.99
C ILE A 32 -11.45 -12.06 -6.34
N LYS A 33 -12.53 -11.43 -6.84
CA LYS A 33 -12.57 -10.67 -8.09
C LYS A 33 -12.98 -9.23 -7.87
N THR A 34 -13.60 -8.95 -6.71
CA THR A 34 -14.17 -7.66 -6.38
C THR A 34 -13.71 -7.20 -5.01
N VAL A 35 -13.55 -5.89 -4.87
CA VAL A 35 -13.19 -5.23 -3.61
C VAL A 35 -14.18 -4.10 -3.31
N ALA A 36 -14.60 -3.99 -2.07
CA ALA A 36 -15.23 -2.80 -1.55
C ALA A 36 -14.22 -2.00 -0.73
N VAL A 37 -14.23 -0.69 -0.93
CA VAL A 37 -13.40 0.26 -0.18
C VAL A 37 -14.36 1.26 0.47
N PRO A 38 -14.85 0.98 1.69
CA PRO A 38 -15.63 1.96 2.46
C PRO A 38 -14.75 3.17 2.79
N THR A 39 -15.39 4.30 3.09
CA THR A 39 -14.66 5.50 3.54
C THR A 39 -13.79 5.15 4.75
N PHE A 40 -12.51 5.47 4.67
CA PHE A 40 -11.55 5.22 5.72
C PHE A 40 -11.91 6.01 6.99
N LYS A 41 -11.47 5.50 8.13
CA LYS A 41 -11.60 6.24 9.39
C LYS A 41 -10.55 7.34 9.45
N ASN A 42 -10.89 8.44 10.12
CA ASN A 42 -9.96 9.52 10.39
C ASN A 42 -9.75 9.66 11.91
N SER A 43 -8.56 9.36 12.36
CA SER A 43 -8.12 9.54 13.75
C SER A 43 -7.21 10.76 13.92
N THR A 44 -7.14 11.62 12.88
CA THR A 44 -6.36 12.86 12.90
C THR A 44 -7.26 14.07 13.14
N HIS A 45 -6.64 15.25 13.26
CA HIS A 45 -7.38 16.52 13.34
C HIS A 45 -7.56 17.18 11.96
N GLU A 46 -6.99 16.59 10.89
CA GLU A 46 -7.11 17.13 9.54
C GLU A 46 -8.45 16.74 8.92
N PRO A 47 -9.32 17.72 8.59
CA PRO A 47 -10.63 17.44 8.03
C PRO A 47 -10.54 16.83 6.63
N ALA A 48 -11.41 15.86 6.34
CA ALA A 48 -11.61 15.27 5.01
C ALA A 48 -10.40 14.54 4.41
N VAL A 49 -9.30 14.35 5.16
CA VAL A 49 -8.13 13.59 4.68
C VAL A 49 -8.51 12.14 4.35
N GLU A 50 -9.40 11.54 5.15
CA GLU A 50 -9.92 10.18 4.91
C GLU A 50 -10.64 10.06 3.56
N SER A 51 -11.40 11.09 3.20
CA SER A 51 -12.14 11.12 1.94
C SER A 51 -11.19 11.22 0.75
N THR A 52 -10.16 12.05 0.85
CA THR A 52 -9.12 12.21 -0.18
C THR A 52 -8.34 10.91 -0.39
N VAL A 53 -7.92 10.28 0.70
CA VAL A 53 -7.18 9.01 0.65
C VAL A 53 -8.07 7.88 0.11
N THR A 54 -9.31 7.75 0.60
CA THR A 54 -10.25 6.73 0.11
C THR A 54 -10.49 6.86 -1.40
N ALA A 55 -10.73 8.09 -1.88
CA ALA A 55 -10.95 8.35 -3.31
C ALA A 55 -9.71 7.96 -4.14
N ALA A 56 -8.51 8.23 -3.65
CA ALA A 56 -7.27 7.86 -4.32
C ALA A 56 -7.07 6.35 -4.38
N VAL A 57 -7.36 5.62 -3.30
CA VAL A 57 -7.31 4.15 -3.25
C VAL A 57 -8.33 3.54 -4.22
N VAL A 58 -9.58 4.01 -4.23
CA VAL A 58 -10.61 3.58 -5.18
C VAL A 58 -10.17 3.79 -6.62
N ASN A 59 -9.60 4.96 -6.91
CA ASN A 59 -9.09 5.29 -8.24
C ASN A 59 -7.92 4.38 -8.64
N ALA A 60 -7.01 4.09 -7.73
CA ALA A 60 -5.88 3.20 -7.97
C ALA A 60 -6.34 1.76 -8.29
N PHE A 61 -7.32 1.20 -7.56
CA PHE A 61 -7.92 -0.10 -7.88
C PHE A 61 -8.60 -0.08 -9.26
N THR A 62 -9.35 0.97 -9.55
CA THR A 62 -10.05 1.12 -10.85
C THR A 62 -9.05 1.17 -12.00
N THR A 63 -7.96 1.91 -11.84
CA THR A 63 -6.91 2.05 -12.86
C THR A 63 -6.09 0.78 -13.02
N SER A 64 -5.79 0.07 -11.93
CA SER A 64 -5.03 -1.18 -11.98
C SER A 64 -5.79 -2.30 -12.68
N GLY A 65 -7.12 -2.30 -12.62
CA GLY A 65 -7.99 -3.31 -13.20
C GLY A 65 -7.84 -4.73 -12.58
N LYS A 66 -7.05 -4.86 -11.50
CA LYS A 66 -6.79 -6.16 -10.85
C LYS A 66 -7.99 -6.67 -10.06
N LEU A 67 -8.65 -5.78 -9.33
CA LEU A 67 -9.91 -6.04 -8.64
C LEU A 67 -10.92 -4.98 -9.05
N ARG A 68 -12.14 -5.41 -9.32
CA ARG A 68 -13.23 -4.48 -9.64
C ARG A 68 -13.81 -3.88 -8.36
N VAL A 69 -13.84 -2.56 -8.26
CA VAL A 69 -14.47 -1.88 -7.13
C VAL A 69 -15.99 -1.96 -7.24
N VAL A 70 -16.64 -2.39 -6.15
CA VAL A 70 -18.09 -2.57 -6.05
C VAL A 70 -18.58 -2.13 -4.66
N PRO A 71 -19.90 -1.90 -4.48
CA PRO A 71 -20.47 -1.65 -3.16
C PRO A 71 -20.24 -2.81 -2.19
N VAL A 72 -20.16 -2.52 -0.87
CA VAL A 72 -19.87 -3.50 0.19
C VAL A 72 -20.71 -4.78 0.10
N GLY A 73 -22.03 -4.66 -0.18
CA GLY A 73 -22.92 -5.82 -0.26
C GLY A 73 -22.72 -6.73 -1.48
N GLN A 74 -21.83 -6.38 -2.42
CA GLN A 74 -21.56 -7.12 -3.66
C GLN A 74 -20.09 -7.54 -3.76
N ALA A 75 -19.28 -7.25 -2.76
CA ALA A 75 -17.84 -7.47 -2.81
C ALA A 75 -17.46 -8.88 -2.31
N ASP A 76 -16.44 -9.47 -2.93
CA ASP A 76 -15.79 -10.67 -2.42
C ASP A 76 -14.84 -10.36 -1.27
N SER A 77 -14.27 -9.15 -1.27
CA SER A 77 -13.33 -8.67 -0.25
C SER A 77 -13.61 -7.22 0.14
N ILE A 78 -13.18 -6.85 1.34
CA ILE A 78 -13.28 -5.49 1.87
C ILE A 78 -11.88 -5.01 2.26
N LEU A 79 -11.53 -3.79 1.82
CA LEU A 79 -10.37 -3.07 2.27
C LEU A 79 -10.81 -1.95 3.20
N GLU A 80 -10.54 -2.10 4.48
CA GLU A 80 -10.77 -1.08 5.50
C GLU A 80 -9.47 -0.34 5.78
N GLY A 81 -9.55 0.97 6.05
CA GLY A 81 -8.41 1.81 6.36
C GLY A 81 -8.71 2.81 7.45
N GLU A 82 -7.64 3.28 8.09
CA GLU A 82 -7.68 4.34 9.10
C GLU A 82 -6.47 5.26 8.90
N VAL A 83 -6.72 6.55 8.73
CA VAL A 83 -5.66 7.57 8.78
C VAL A 83 -5.36 7.86 10.23
N VAL A 84 -4.16 7.47 10.69
CA VAL A 84 -3.77 7.56 12.10
C VAL A 84 -2.87 8.75 12.41
N SER A 85 -2.20 9.30 11.39
CA SER A 85 -1.38 10.50 11.56
C SER A 85 -1.38 11.34 10.28
N TYR A 86 -1.42 12.64 10.49
CA TYR A 86 -1.20 13.69 9.50
C TYR A 86 -0.26 14.72 10.13
N ASP A 87 0.95 14.84 9.59
CA ASP A 87 1.98 15.69 10.17
C ASP A 87 2.64 16.53 9.09
N VAL A 88 2.74 17.85 9.35
CA VAL A 88 3.36 18.82 8.47
C VAL A 88 4.52 19.48 9.18
N GLN A 89 5.74 19.24 8.71
CA GLN A 89 6.96 19.76 9.29
C GLN A 89 7.69 20.70 8.33
N SER A 90 8.27 21.79 8.86
CA SER A 90 9.18 22.63 8.10
C SER A 90 10.56 21.97 8.02
N ILE A 91 11.04 21.67 6.80
CA ILE A 91 12.32 20.98 6.57
C ILE A 91 13.43 21.92 6.05
N SER A 92 13.09 23.10 5.56
CA SER A 92 14.06 24.10 5.12
C SER A 92 13.52 25.51 5.26
N VAL A 93 14.38 26.41 5.75
CA VAL A 93 14.12 27.85 5.81
C VAL A 93 15.29 28.56 5.13
N ASP A 94 15.11 28.99 3.87
CA ASP A 94 16.10 29.84 3.22
C ASP A 94 15.91 31.30 3.64
N ARG A 95 16.89 31.82 4.41
CA ARG A 95 16.88 33.21 4.90
C ARG A 95 17.02 34.26 3.80
N ARG A 96 17.48 33.87 2.60
CA ARG A 96 17.73 34.82 1.49
C ARG A 96 16.53 34.95 0.56
N ILE A 97 15.73 33.87 0.40
CA ILE A 97 14.66 33.82 -0.60
C ILE A 97 13.28 33.74 0.08
N ASN A 98 13.21 33.59 1.41
CA ASN A 98 11.95 33.37 2.16
C ASN A 98 11.10 32.16 1.68
N ILE A 99 11.70 31.20 0.99
CA ILE A 99 11.06 29.95 0.61
C ILE A 99 11.14 29.02 1.81
N ARG A 100 9.99 28.54 2.27
CA ARG A 100 9.88 27.48 3.26
C ARG A 100 9.50 26.21 2.53
N GLN A 101 10.24 25.16 2.81
CA GLN A 101 9.92 23.82 2.34
C GLN A 101 9.30 23.06 3.51
N TYR A 102 8.17 22.45 3.25
CA TYR A 102 7.44 21.63 4.20
C TYR A 102 7.38 20.18 3.72
N ARG A 103 7.31 19.30 4.68
CA ARG A 103 7.09 17.88 4.50
C ARG A 103 5.77 17.49 5.13
N LEU A 104 4.88 16.93 4.31
CA LEU A 104 3.68 16.24 4.76
C LEU A 104 4.01 14.77 4.92
N THR A 105 3.66 14.18 6.06
CA THR A 105 3.68 12.73 6.29
C THR A 105 2.28 12.28 6.66
N VAL A 106 1.72 11.34 5.87
CA VAL A 106 0.44 10.70 6.15
C VAL A 106 0.68 9.26 6.52
N THR A 107 0.13 8.81 7.64
CA THR A 107 0.28 7.41 8.12
C THR A 107 -1.08 6.73 8.17
N LEU A 108 -1.14 5.50 7.63
CA LEU A 108 -2.35 4.68 7.58
C LEU A 108 -2.15 3.31 8.22
N ASN A 109 -3.23 2.79 8.75
CA ASN A 109 -3.42 1.36 8.99
C ASN A 109 -4.43 0.84 7.96
N ILE A 110 -4.17 -0.33 7.39
CA ILE A 110 -5.07 -0.99 6.44
C ILE A 110 -5.29 -2.45 6.81
N GLU A 111 -6.51 -2.92 6.56
CA GLU A 111 -6.94 -4.31 6.74
C GLU A 111 -7.66 -4.79 5.49
N PHE A 112 -7.25 -5.94 4.98
CA PHE A 112 -7.87 -6.57 3.83
C PHE A 112 -8.46 -7.92 4.22
N ARG A 113 -9.75 -8.08 3.99
CA ARG A 113 -10.54 -9.22 4.48
C ARG A 113 -11.33 -9.88 3.35
N ASP A 114 -11.35 -11.21 3.37
CA ASP A 114 -12.28 -12.02 2.58
C ASP A 114 -13.67 -12.00 3.21
N VAL A 115 -14.69 -11.59 2.45
CA VAL A 115 -16.06 -11.51 2.95
C VAL A 115 -16.70 -12.90 3.03
N LYS A 116 -16.39 -13.80 2.07
CA LYS A 116 -17.01 -15.12 2.00
C LYS A 116 -16.48 -16.06 3.07
N GLN A 117 -15.18 -16.01 3.34
CA GLN A 117 -14.54 -16.88 4.33
C GLN A 117 -14.47 -16.22 5.71
N GLY A 118 -14.70 -14.91 5.80
CA GLY A 118 -14.58 -14.15 7.03
C GLY A 118 -13.11 -14.04 7.52
N GLU A 119 -12.15 -14.31 6.64
CA GLU A 119 -10.73 -14.38 6.96
C GLU A 119 -10.04 -13.04 6.74
N MET A 120 -9.13 -12.70 7.66
CA MET A 120 -8.21 -11.58 7.49
C MET A 120 -7.08 -12.03 6.56
N LEU A 121 -7.06 -11.49 5.34
CA LEU A 121 -6.04 -11.81 4.35
C LEU A 121 -4.71 -11.13 4.69
N PHE A 122 -4.75 -9.86 5.04
CA PHE A 122 -3.58 -9.19 5.62
C PHE A 122 -3.97 -7.93 6.41
N ARG A 123 -3.02 -7.50 7.23
CA ARG A 123 -3.05 -6.23 7.96
C ARG A 123 -1.69 -5.56 7.81
N GLN A 124 -1.70 -4.27 7.52
CA GLN A 124 -0.52 -3.42 7.49
C GLN A 124 -0.75 -2.20 8.37
N SER A 125 0.08 -2.05 9.39
CA SER A 125 0.08 -0.86 10.23
C SER A 125 1.25 0.04 9.89
N GLY A 126 1.05 1.36 10.05
CA GLY A 126 2.10 2.33 9.88
C GLY A 126 2.58 2.51 8.43
N LEU A 127 1.71 2.28 7.44
CA LEU A 127 2.01 2.64 6.05
C LEU A 127 2.15 4.16 5.96
N GLN A 128 3.31 4.66 5.57
CA GLN A 128 3.61 6.09 5.50
C GLN A 128 3.90 6.52 4.07
N GLU A 129 3.33 7.67 3.72
CA GLU A 129 3.69 8.39 2.49
C GLU A 129 4.08 9.82 2.82
N ILE A 130 5.04 10.32 2.05
CA ILE A 130 5.69 11.60 2.25
C ILE A 130 5.54 12.43 0.98
N ALA A 131 5.08 13.67 1.14
CA ALA A 131 5.04 14.65 0.07
C ALA A 131 5.70 15.96 0.51
N ASP A 132 6.69 16.41 -0.22
CA ASP A 132 7.35 17.69 0.04
C ASP A 132 6.72 18.80 -0.80
N PHE A 133 6.50 19.98 -0.21
CA PHE A 133 5.95 21.14 -0.92
C PHE A 133 6.62 22.45 -0.48
N ASN A 134 6.69 23.40 -1.42
CA ASN A 134 7.25 24.71 -1.19
C ASN A 134 6.13 25.73 -0.97
N VAL A 135 6.27 26.56 0.04
CA VAL A 135 5.31 27.62 0.35
C VAL A 135 5.92 28.97 0.07
N PRO A 136 5.44 29.70 -0.96
CA PRO A 136 5.82 31.09 -1.15
C PRO A 136 5.14 31.99 -0.11
N PHE A 137 5.54 33.25 -0.05
CA PHE A 137 5.20 34.23 0.99
C PHE A 137 3.69 34.51 1.19
N GLU A 138 2.82 34.12 0.25
CA GLU A 138 1.40 34.40 0.30
C GLU A 138 0.62 33.27 0.98
N VAL A 139 -0.21 33.58 1.97
CA VAL A 139 -1.01 32.62 2.75
C VAL A 139 -1.96 31.82 1.85
N SER A 140 -2.58 32.45 0.85
CA SER A 140 -3.48 31.78 -0.11
C SER A 140 -2.76 30.71 -0.94
N ALA A 141 -1.50 30.95 -1.30
CA ALA A 141 -0.68 29.98 -2.03
C ALA A 141 -0.24 28.80 -1.15
N THR A 142 -0.20 28.97 0.17
CA THR A 142 0.15 27.92 1.13
C THR A 142 -0.93 26.84 1.15
N ILE A 143 -2.19 27.21 1.30
CA ILE A 143 -3.33 26.27 1.35
C ILE A 143 -3.40 25.42 0.08
N SER A 144 -3.34 26.05 -1.10
CA SER A 144 -3.41 25.34 -2.38
C SER A 144 -2.24 24.35 -2.59
N ARG A 145 -1.07 24.63 -2.03
CA ARG A 145 0.09 23.74 -2.14
C ARG A 145 0.04 22.59 -1.16
N GLU A 146 -0.45 22.83 0.05
CA GLU A 146 -0.71 21.78 1.02
C GLU A 146 -1.76 20.79 0.49
N GLU A 147 -2.90 21.27 -0.03
CA GLU A 147 -3.89 20.43 -0.69
C GLU A 147 -3.30 19.62 -1.87
N GLY A 148 -2.38 20.23 -2.63
CA GLY A 148 -1.63 19.55 -3.69
C GLY A 148 -0.77 18.41 -3.16
N ALA A 149 -0.06 18.64 -2.05
CA ALA A 149 0.77 17.64 -1.39
C ALA A 149 -0.09 16.49 -0.81
N VAL A 150 -1.22 16.82 -0.19
CA VAL A 150 -2.19 15.81 0.30
C VAL A 150 -2.68 14.92 -0.84
N ARG A 151 -3.07 15.52 -1.97
CA ARG A 151 -3.50 14.74 -3.15
C ARG A 151 -2.39 13.84 -3.69
N GLN A 152 -1.16 14.33 -3.73
CA GLN A 152 -0.02 13.52 -4.18
C GLN A 152 0.26 12.36 -3.22
N ALA A 153 0.37 12.61 -1.92
CA ALA A 153 0.53 11.57 -0.92
C ALA A 153 -0.59 10.53 -0.99
N ALA A 154 -1.84 10.97 -1.15
CA ALA A 154 -2.99 10.08 -1.30
C ALA A 154 -2.89 9.19 -2.55
N GLN A 155 -2.41 9.73 -3.69
CA GLN A 155 -2.19 8.94 -4.90
C GLN A 155 -1.09 7.89 -4.74
N ASP A 156 -0.01 8.26 -4.05
CA ASP A 156 1.10 7.36 -3.76
C ASP A 156 0.66 6.24 -2.81
N ILE A 157 -0.09 6.59 -1.76
CA ILE A 157 -0.78 5.63 -0.88
C ILE A 157 -1.67 4.69 -1.70
N GLY A 158 -2.49 5.22 -2.60
CA GLY A 158 -3.39 4.41 -3.43
C GLY A 158 -2.63 3.37 -4.24
N ARG A 159 -1.51 3.74 -4.86
CA ARG A 159 -0.65 2.82 -5.61
C ARG A 159 -0.02 1.77 -4.71
N GLU A 160 0.52 2.18 -3.57
CA GLU A 160 1.15 1.26 -2.62
C GLU A 160 0.15 0.26 -2.04
N VAL A 161 -1.05 0.71 -1.68
CA VAL A 161 -2.13 -0.17 -1.20
C VAL A 161 -2.51 -1.22 -2.25
N VAL A 162 -2.63 -0.83 -3.52
CA VAL A 162 -2.92 -1.79 -4.61
C VAL A 162 -1.80 -2.80 -4.75
N ASN A 163 -0.53 -2.36 -4.71
CA ASN A 163 0.62 -3.26 -4.78
C ASN A 163 0.62 -4.24 -3.60
N LEU A 164 0.38 -3.76 -2.38
CA LEU A 164 0.30 -4.61 -1.20
C LEU A 164 -0.81 -5.66 -1.30
N VAL A 165 -1.98 -5.29 -1.85
CA VAL A 165 -3.12 -6.20 -2.03
C VAL A 165 -2.86 -7.22 -3.13
N VAL A 166 -2.17 -6.83 -4.20
CA VAL A 166 -2.02 -7.66 -5.40
C VAL A 166 -0.72 -8.48 -5.39
N ASP A 167 0.39 -7.87 -4.94
CA ASP A 167 1.73 -8.47 -5.08
C ASP A 167 2.14 -9.30 -3.86
N ARG A 168 1.46 -9.14 -2.73
CA ARG A 168 1.71 -9.94 -1.52
C ARG A 168 1.12 -11.34 -1.60
N PHE A 169 0.26 -11.56 -2.57
CA PHE A 169 -0.40 -12.84 -2.86
C PHE A 169 0.09 -13.39 -4.24
#